data_e99887316d358f92a7e954bb81a4eef0
#
_entry.id   e99887316d358f92a7e954bb81a4eef0
#
_cell.length_a   1.000
_cell.length_b   1.000
_cell.length_c   1.000
_cell.angle_alpha   90.00
_cell.angle_beta   90.00
_cell.angle_gamma   90.00
#
_symmetry.space_group_name_H-M   'P 1'
#
loop_
_entity.id
_entity.type
_entity.pdbx_description
1 polymer ?
#
loop_
_entity_poly.entity_id
_entity_poly.type
_entity_poly.pdbx_seq_one_letter_code
_entity_poly.pdbx_strand_id
1 'polypeptide(L)'
;VKSARAILRAAFFGVATVVWSGQASISIYDFSSQLNDRFANSSSFVAYAYNLSGIGLDNNGQWLTMISPNVFLSANHFHPSTGASVTFYASNDPNGLSVTRTVTSTAQRIGTSDLWIGTINEPLPNSFVYYDFATQDITSLGQFNSSPYKDAVAFIMGRSPTGWSTSQDMAVGCNKLDRWFDSITVGGTTDDAMGAVYDGPSDPNFVSSEARVESGDSGAGMFVPSAGGKLTLVGINWFQYTAGSETGSGFSYVGNYDGQIQSFLNAYSVPEPSVFGTVAGLVALGWGFSRRLRKSSG
;
A
#
# COMPACT_ATOMS: atom_id res chain seq x y z
N VAL A 1 43.63 -12.86 23.31
CA VAL A 1 43.57 -12.77 21.85
C VAL A 1 42.19 -12.15 21.51
N LYS A 2 42.17 -10.83 21.21
CA LYS A 2 40.95 -10.11 20.83
C LYS A 2 40.80 -10.27 19.31
N SER A 3 39.79 -11.00 18.89
CA SER A 3 39.40 -11.09 17.49
C SER A 3 38.69 -9.81 17.07
N ALA A 4 39.37 -9.00 16.25
CA ALA A 4 38.78 -7.87 15.57
C ALA A 4 37.89 -8.39 14.42
N ARG A 5 36.58 -8.32 14.56
CA ARG A 5 35.67 -8.52 13.44
C ARG A 5 35.71 -7.27 12.56
N ALA A 6 36.30 -7.41 11.40
CA ALA A 6 36.26 -6.40 10.35
C ALA A 6 34.81 -6.25 9.87
N ILE A 7 34.25 -5.06 10.06
CA ILE A 7 32.98 -4.66 9.45
C ILE A 7 33.31 -4.38 7.98
N LEU A 8 32.98 -5.33 7.12
CA LEU A 8 33.06 -5.17 5.68
C LEU A 8 31.89 -4.27 5.26
N ARG A 9 32.16 -2.96 5.08
CA ARG A 9 31.23 -2.07 4.37
C ARG A 9 31.28 -2.45 2.89
N ALA A 10 30.41 -3.33 2.46
CA ALA A 10 30.20 -3.61 1.06
C ALA A 10 29.51 -2.39 0.43
N ALA A 11 30.24 -1.64 -0.39
CA ALA A 11 29.65 -0.64 -1.27
C ALA A 11 28.88 -1.39 -2.36
N PHE A 12 27.55 -1.38 -2.25
CA PHE A 12 26.66 -1.94 -3.26
C PHE A 12 26.61 -0.99 -4.47
N PHE A 13 27.37 -1.27 -5.51
CA PHE A 13 27.12 -0.74 -6.86
C PHE A 13 26.26 -1.77 -7.60
N GLY A 14 24.98 -1.82 -7.30
CA GLY A 14 24.00 -2.46 -8.15
C GLY A 14 23.53 -1.46 -9.22
N VAL A 15 23.86 -1.70 -10.48
CA VAL A 15 23.28 -0.95 -11.60
C VAL A 15 21.83 -1.39 -11.73
N ALA A 16 20.89 -0.60 -11.20
CA ALA A 16 19.48 -0.77 -11.50
C ALA A 16 19.24 -0.33 -12.94
N THR A 17 19.21 -1.27 -13.86
CA THR A 17 18.79 -1.02 -15.26
C THR A 17 17.26 -0.95 -15.28
N VAL A 18 16.71 0.24 -15.44
CA VAL A 18 15.29 0.41 -15.78
C VAL A 18 15.13 0.01 -17.25
N VAL A 19 14.75 -1.24 -17.48
CA VAL A 19 14.35 -1.70 -18.82
C VAL A 19 12.84 -1.44 -18.96
N TRP A 20 12.47 -0.39 -19.67
CA TRP A 20 11.10 -0.14 -20.09
C TRP A 20 10.75 -1.10 -21.24
N SER A 21 10.27 -2.29 -20.92
CA SER A 21 9.72 -3.21 -21.91
C SER A 21 8.64 -4.07 -21.24
N GLY A 22 7.39 -3.82 -21.61
CA GLY A 22 6.22 -4.59 -21.19
C GLY A 22 6.02 -4.60 -19.65
N GLN A 23 4.86 -4.22 -19.18
CA GLN A 23 4.59 -4.32 -17.75
C GLN A 23 4.67 -5.80 -17.35
N ALA A 24 5.66 -6.16 -16.55
CA ALA A 24 5.79 -7.48 -15.99
C ALA A 24 4.77 -7.64 -14.85
N SER A 25 4.33 -8.85 -14.60
CA SER A 25 3.49 -9.20 -13.47
C SER A 25 4.36 -9.60 -12.29
N ILE A 26 3.83 -9.45 -11.07
CA ILE A 26 4.47 -9.91 -9.84
C ILE A 26 4.95 -11.36 -9.98
N SER A 27 6.17 -11.64 -9.54
CA SER A 27 6.69 -13.02 -9.45
C SER A 27 6.23 -13.63 -8.14
N ILE A 28 5.47 -14.72 -8.21
CA ILE A 28 5.00 -15.46 -7.03
C ILE A 28 5.41 -16.93 -7.18
N TYR A 29 6.04 -17.49 -6.15
CA TYR A 29 6.42 -18.88 -6.14
C TYR A 29 5.18 -19.78 -6.09
N ASP A 30 5.12 -20.78 -6.96
CA ASP A 30 3.96 -21.67 -7.14
C ASP A 30 2.64 -20.88 -7.34
N PHE A 31 2.71 -19.80 -8.13
CA PHE A 31 1.56 -18.97 -8.45
C PHE A 31 0.36 -19.81 -8.89
N SER A 32 -0.78 -19.51 -8.31
CA SER A 32 -2.08 -20.06 -8.71
C SER A 32 -3.13 -18.96 -8.68
N SER A 33 -3.91 -18.84 -9.74
CA SER A 33 -4.99 -17.84 -9.79
C SER A 33 -5.94 -17.97 -8.60
N GLN A 34 -6.25 -19.20 -8.16
CA GLN A 34 -7.11 -19.44 -7.02
C GLN A 34 -6.52 -18.95 -5.68
N LEU A 35 -5.18 -18.98 -5.54
CA LEU A 35 -4.50 -18.57 -4.32
C LEU A 35 -4.08 -17.11 -4.37
N ASN A 36 -3.75 -16.57 -5.54
CA ASN A 36 -3.04 -15.31 -5.62
C ASN A 36 -3.81 -14.20 -6.33
N ASP A 37 -4.73 -14.50 -7.28
CA ASP A 37 -5.51 -13.46 -7.92
C ASP A 37 -6.68 -13.01 -7.05
N ARG A 38 -6.72 -11.71 -6.75
CA ARG A 38 -7.84 -11.12 -6.00
C ARG A 38 -9.17 -11.40 -6.66
N PHE A 39 -9.25 -11.19 -7.97
CA PHE A 39 -10.50 -11.25 -8.72
C PHE A 39 -10.85 -12.65 -9.26
N ALA A 40 -10.07 -13.68 -8.91
CA ALA A 40 -10.53 -15.07 -9.02
C ALA A 40 -11.69 -15.37 -8.04
N ASN A 41 -11.96 -14.47 -7.10
CA ASN A 41 -13.03 -14.57 -6.11
C ASN A 41 -13.04 -15.91 -5.36
N SER A 42 -11.85 -16.40 -5.04
CA SER A 42 -11.64 -17.69 -4.39
C SER A 42 -11.59 -17.55 -2.88
N SER A 43 -12.24 -18.43 -2.14
CA SER A 43 -12.10 -18.52 -0.68
C SER A 43 -10.71 -19.01 -0.23
N SER A 44 -9.90 -19.54 -1.16
CA SER A 44 -8.51 -19.94 -0.91
C SER A 44 -7.51 -18.79 -1.14
N PHE A 45 -7.97 -17.62 -1.56
CA PHE A 45 -7.11 -16.46 -1.80
C PHE A 45 -6.29 -16.11 -0.56
N VAL A 46 -4.98 -15.91 -0.70
CA VAL A 46 -4.05 -15.73 0.44
C VAL A 46 -4.42 -14.55 1.34
N ALA A 47 -5.06 -13.52 0.81
CA ALA A 47 -5.55 -12.36 1.55
C ALA A 47 -7.07 -12.35 1.72
N TYR A 48 -7.76 -13.50 1.59
CA TYR A 48 -9.23 -13.59 1.64
C TYR A 48 -9.85 -13.02 2.93
N ALA A 49 -9.15 -13.16 4.06
CA ALA A 49 -9.61 -12.66 5.35
C ALA A 49 -9.54 -11.13 5.48
N TYR A 50 -8.93 -10.43 4.52
CA TYR A 50 -8.67 -9.00 4.58
C TYR A 50 -9.45 -8.22 3.53
N ASN A 51 -9.86 -7.02 3.90
CA ASN A 51 -10.55 -6.12 2.99
C ASN A 51 -9.53 -5.32 2.17
N LEU A 52 -9.50 -5.52 0.85
CA LEU A 52 -8.60 -4.86 -0.09
C LEU A 52 -9.29 -3.72 -0.88
N SER A 53 -10.48 -3.29 -0.47
CA SER A 53 -11.28 -2.31 -1.22
C SER A 53 -10.68 -0.90 -1.27
N GLY A 54 -9.73 -0.58 -0.39
CA GLY A 54 -8.99 0.69 -0.40
C GLY A 54 -7.83 0.73 -1.39
N ILE A 55 -7.64 -0.29 -2.22
CA ILE A 55 -6.58 -0.34 -3.22
C ILE A 55 -7.21 -0.15 -4.59
N GLY A 56 -6.76 0.86 -5.32
CA GLY A 56 -7.23 1.22 -6.65
C GLY A 56 -6.15 1.15 -7.71
N LEU A 57 -6.58 0.97 -8.95
CA LEU A 57 -5.75 0.93 -10.14
C LEU A 57 -6.30 1.88 -11.20
N ASP A 58 -5.41 2.62 -11.88
CA ASP A 58 -5.78 3.37 -13.06
C ASP A 58 -5.69 2.51 -14.34
N ASN A 59 -6.07 3.08 -15.47
CA ASN A 59 -6.01 2.38 -16.76
C ASN A 59 -4.57 2.15 -17.28
N ASN A 60 -3.57 2.76 -16.68
CA ASN A 60 -2.15 2.57 -16.99
C ASN A 60 -1.50 1.52 -16.07
N GLY A 61 -2.27 0.93 -15.15
CA GLY A 61 -1.76 -0.02 -14.15
C GLY A 61 -0.98 0.65 -13.03
N GLN A 62 -1.27 1.93 -12.74
CA GLN A 62 -0.65 2.68 -11.65
C GLN A 62 -1.53 2.60 -10.40
N TRP A 63 -0.91 2.41 -9.25
CA TRP A 63 -1.54 2.04 -8.00
C TRP A 63 -1.83 3.22 -7.09
N LEU A 64 -2.93 3.12 -6.34
CA LEU A 64 -3.23 3.97 -5.18
C LEU A 64 -3.59 3.09 -3.98
N THR A 65 -3.11 3.48 -2.80
CA THR A 65 -3.49 2.89 -1.50
C THR A 65 -4.11 3.96 -0.61
N MET A 66 -5.38 3.81 -0.26
CA MET A 66 -6.11 4.79 0.54
C MET A 66 -5.71 4.73 2.02
N ILE A 67 -5.41 5.88 2.60
CA ILE A 67 -5.08 6.07 4.03
C ILE A 67 -6.08 6.95 4.76
N SER A 68 -7.06 7.50 4.04
CA SER A 68 -8.27 8.15 4.55
C SER A 68 -9.37 8.04 3.50
N PRO A 69 -10.60 8.50 3.74
CA PRO A 69 -11.68 8.42 2.75
C PRO A 69 -11.34 9.02 1.38
N ASN A 70 -10.45 10.00 1.32
CA ASN A 70 -10.08 10.70 0.08
C ASN A 70 -8.58 10.92 -0.12
N VAL A 71 -7.71 10.49 0.81
CA VAL A 71 -6.24 10.62 0.69
C VAL A 71 -5.61 9.27 0.43
N PHE A 72 -4.64 9.22 -0.47
CA PHE A 72 -3.91 8.03 -0.88
C PHE A 72 -2.39 8.19 -0.82
N LEU A 73 -1.69 7.05 -0.78
CA LEU A 73 -0.26 6.91 -1.04
C LEU A 73 -0.01 6.10 -2.32
N SER A 74 1.12 6.39 -2.97
CA SER A 74 1.66 5.70 -4.15
C SER A 74 3.18 5.89 -4.22
N ALA A 75 3.86 5.43 -5.29
CA ALA A 75 5.28 5.69 -5.53
C ALA A 75 5.47 6.98 -6.33
N ASN A 76 6.53 7.77 -6.00
CA ASN A 76 6.82 9.00 -6.72
C ASN A 76 7.26 8.74 -8.18
N HIS A 77 7.99 7.66 -8.43
CA HIS A 77 8.49 7.38 -9.79
C HIS A 77 7.42 6.73 -10.70
N PHE A 78 6.31 6.19 -10.14
CA PHE A 78 5.23 5.54 -10.89
C PHE A 78 3.90 5.66 -10.14
N HIS A 79 3.11 6.66 -10.49
CA HIS A 79 1.83 6.98 -9.83
C HIS A 79 0.80 7.50 -10.85
N PRO A 80 -0.49 7.40 -10.58
CA PRO A 80 -1.53 8.04 -11.39
C PRO A 80 -1.36 9.56 -11.45
N SER A 81 -1.39 10.11 -12.64
CA SER A 81 -1.28 11.56 -12.85
C SER A 81 -2.55 12.30 -12.38
N THR A 82 -2.44 13.60 -12.11
CA THR A 82 -3.60 14.48 -11.92
C THR A 82 -4.59 14.32 -13.08
N GLY A 83 -5.86 14.10 -12.77
CA GLY A 83 -6.91 13.85 -13.76
C GLY A 83 -7.06 12.37 -14.15
N ALA A 84 -6.16 11.48 -13.73
CA ALA A 84 -6.30 10.05 -13.98
C ALA A 84 -7.53 9.48 -13.25
N SER A 85 -8.22 8.57 -13.92
CA SER A 85 -9.36 7.82 -13.37
C SER A 85 -8.85 6.53 -12.75
N VAL A 86 -9.16 6.32 -11.47
CA VAL A 86 -8.77 5.16 -10.67
C VAL A 86 -10.01 4.41 -10.23
N THR A 87 -10.02 3.09 -10.42
CA THR A 87 -11.15 2.23 -10.06
C THR A 87 -10.83 1.42 -8.82
N PHE A 88 -11.77 1.39 -7.89
CA PHE A 88 -11.76 0.63 -6.64
C PHE A 88 -12.91 -0.37 -6.64
N TYR A 89 -12.69 -1.55 -6.06
CA TYR A 89 -13.68 -2.62 -5.94
C TYR A 89 -13.97 -2.90 -4.46
N ALA A 90 -15.25 -2.93 -4.09
CA ALA A 90 -15.68 -3.14 -2.70
C ALA A 90 -15.38 -4.56 -2.17
N SER A 91 -15.20 -5.54 -3.06
CA SER A 91 -14.92 -6.93 -2.72
C SER A 91 -13.95 -7.57 -3.73
N ASN A 92 -13.69 -8.86 -3.55
CA ASN A 92 -12.90 -9.65 -4.50
C ASN A 92 -13.74 -10.16 -5.70
N ASP A 93 -15.06 -9.94 -5.70
CA ASP A 93 -15.92 -10.27 -6.83
C ASP A 93 -15.67 -9.30 -7.98
N PRO A 94 -15.20 -9.76 -9.17
CA PRO A 94 -14.96 -8.92 -10.33
C PRO A 94 -16.22 -8.23 -10.88
N ASN A 95 -17.40 -8.77 -10.58
CA ASN A 95 -18.70 -8.21 -10.97
C ASN A 95 -19.36 -7.43 -9.82
N GLY A 96 -18.68 -7.29 -8.69
CA GLY A 96 -19.17 -6.59 -7.51
C GLY A 96 -19.19 -5.08 -7.68
N LEU A 97 -19.61 -4.39 -6.61
CA LEU A 97 -19.63 -2.93 -6.57
C LEU A 97 -18.22 -2.37 -6.81
N SER A 98 -18.10 -1.49 -7.78
CA SER A 98 -16.92 -0.68 -8.03
C SER A 98 -17.25 0.80 -8.07
N VAL A 99 -16.25 1.63 -7.78
CA VAL A 99 -16.35 3.08 -7.92
C VAL A 99 -15.10 3.61 -8.63
N THR A 100 -15.29 4.60 -9.49
CA THR A 100 -14.17 5.30 -10.14
C THR A 100 -14.04 6.69 -9.53
N ARG A 101 -12.81 7.11 -9.27
CA ARG A 101 -12.45 8.43 -8.72
C ARG A 101 -11.36 9.06 -9.55
N THR A 102 -11.26 10.38 -9.51
CA THR A 102 -10.26 11.15 -10.26
C THR A 102 -9.21 11.70 -9.31
N VAL A 103 -7.94 11.54 -9.65
CA VAL A 103 -6.82 12.12 -8.90
C VAL A 103 -6.84 13.64 -9.04
N THR A 104 -6.74 14.37 -7.92
CA THR A 104 -6.78 15.85 -7.92
C THR A 104 -5.38 16.45 -8.04
N SER A 105 -5.32 17.77 -8.21
CA SER A 105 -4.08 18.54 -8.31
C SER A 105 -3.34 18.74 -6.98
N THR A 106 -3.86 18.21 -5.85
CA THR A 106 -3.15 18.23 -4.56
C THR A 106 -2.02 17.23 -4.48
N ALA A 107 -1.98 16.25 -5.42
CA ALA A 107 -1.01 15.17 -5.41
C ALA A 107 0.43 15.67 -5.57
N GLN A 108 1.33 15.20 -4.68
CA GLN A 108 2.71 15.67 -4.59
C GLN A 108 3.64 14.60 -4.00
N ARG A 109 4.93 14.77 -4.21
CA ARG A 109 5.97 13.96 -3.57
C ARG A 109 6.10 14.29 -2.08
N ILE A 110 6.36 13.28 -1.26
CA ILE A 110 6.68 13.46 0.17
C ILE A 110 8.20 13.67 0.30
N GLY A 111 8.60 14.89 0.64
CA GLY A 111 10.02 15.22 0.82
C GLY A 111 10.88 14.83 -0.39
N THR A 112 11.96 14.06 -0.14
CA THR A 112 12.85 13.50 -1.16
C THR A 112 12.65 12.00 -1.37
N SER A 113 11.68 11.39 -0.70
CA SER A 113 11.39 9.95 -0.74
C SER A 113 10.83 9.49 -2.08
N ASP A 114 10.65 8.18 -2.24
CA ASP A 114 9.85 7.64 -3.35
C ASP A 114 8.35 7.53 -3.01
N LEU A 115 7.89 8.24 -2.01
CA LEU A 115 6.47 8.29 -1.67
C LEU A 115 5.78 9.46 -2.37
N TRP A 116 4.57 9.18 -2.88
CA TRP A 116 3.65 10.13 -3.48
C TRP A 116 2.34 10.15 -2.69
N ILE A 117 1.83 11.33 -2.34
CA ILE A 117 0.58 11.52 -1.61
C ILE A 117 -0.35 12.44 -2.38
N GLY A 118 -1.64 12.16 -2.33
CA GLY A 118 -2.62 13.01 -3.00
C GLY A 118 -4.04 12.74 -2.56
N THR A 119 -4.99 13.43 -3.19
CA THR A 119 -6.41 13.21 -2.95
C THR A 119 -7.14 12.77 -4.21
N ILE A 120 -8.25 12.09 -4.01
CA ILE A 120 -9.27 11.82 -5.04
C ILE A 120 -10.39 12.86 -4.93
N ASN A 121 -11.10 13.09 -6.03
CA ASN A 121 -12.12 14.15 -6.17
C ASN A 121 -13.32 14.02 -5.23
N GLU A 122 -13.67 12.81 -4.84
CA GLU A 122 -14.76 12.50 -3.92
C GLU A 122 -14.33 11.36 -2.97
N PRO A 123 -14.72 11.37 -1.70
CA PRO A 123 -14.45 10.28 -0.78
C PRO A 123 -14.95 8.94 -1.31
N LEU A 124 -14.25 7.86 -0.94
CA LEU A 124 -14.79 6.52 -1.12
C LEU A 124 -16.03 6.34 -0.24
N PRO A 125 -17.06 5.59 -0.69
CA PRO A 125 -18.20 5.22 0.14
C PRO A 125 -17.76 4.44 1.39
N ASN A 126 -18.56 4.46 2.47
CA ASN A 126 -18.27 3.79 3.74
C ASN A 126 -18.13 2.26 3.65
N SER A 127 -18.51 1.65 2.53
CA SER A 127 -18.27 0.22 2.24
C SER A 127 -16.84 -0.09 1.82
N PHE A 128 -16.03 0.93 1.56
CA PHE A 128 -14.60 0.82 1.23
C PHE A 128 -13.77 1.11 2.48
N VAL A 129 -12.59 0.48 2.56
CA VAL A 129 -11.66 0.73 3.67
C VAL A 129 -10.56 1.71 3.27
N TYR A 130 -9.97 2.32 4.26
CA TYR A 130 -8.66 2.96 4.21
C TYR A 130 -7.82 2.35 5.33
N TYR A 131 -6.51 2.38 5.14
CA TYR A 131 -5.59 1.62 5.98
C TYR A 131 -4.88 2.52 6.97
N ASP A 132 -4.73 2.00 8.18
CA ASP A 132 -3.73 2.50 9.11
C ASP A 132 -2.35 2.32 8.47
N PHE A 133 -1.38 3.18 8.77
CA PHE A 133 -0.03 3.09 8.25
C PHE A 133 1.01 3.12 9.37
N ALA A 134 2.21 2.64 9.07
CA ALA A 134 3.33 2.64 10.00
C ALA A 134 3.69 4.07 10.43
N THR A 135 3.91 4.27 11.73
CA THR A 135 4.24 5.59 12.32
C THR A 135 5.54 5.56 13.13
N GLN A 136 6.19 4.39 13.25
CA GLN A 136 7.45 4.26 13.96
C GLN A 136 8.60 4.71 13.08
N ASP A 137 9.44 5.64 13.57
CA ASP A 137 10.69 5.98 12.89
C ASP A 137 11.68 4.81 12.95
N ILE A 138 12.17 4.41 11.77
CA ILE A 138 13.23 3.41 11.61
C ILE A 138 14.27 4.01 10.65
N THR A 139 15.42 4.41 11.18
CA THR A 139 16.47 5.08 10.41
C THR A 139 17.82 4.30 10.46
N SER A 140 17.76 3.05 10.92
CA SER A 140 18.94 2.19 10.98
C SER A 140 18.57 0.71 11.02
N LEU A 141 19.50 -0.14 10.59
CA LEU A 141 19.37 -1.60 10.70
C LEU A 141 19.12 -2.07 12.14
N GLY A 142 19.71 -1.38 13.13
CA GLY A 142 19.53 -1.73 14.55
C GLY A 142 18.06 -1.50 15.01
N GLN A 143 17.47 -0.39 14.59
CA GLN A 143 16.06 -0.10 14.87
C GLN A 143 15.14 -1.05 14.11
N PHE A 144 15.42 -1.35 12.83
CA PHE A 144 14.68 -2.34 12.07
C PHE A 144 14.70 -3.71 12.75
N ASN A 145 15.86 -4.19 13.18
CA ASN A 145 16.00 -5.48 13.87
C ASN A 145 15.23 -5.56 15.21
N SER A 146 14.92 -4.41 15.81
CA SER A 146 14.15 -4.31 17.06
C SER A 146 12.66 -3.97 16.80
N SER A 147 12.28 -3.72 15.57
CA SER A 147 10.92 -3.33 15.20
C SER A 147 9.99 -4.54 15.08
N PRO A 148 8.67 -4.33 15.15
CA PRO A 148 7.71 -5.42 14.92
C PRO A 148 7.68 -5.89 13.46
N TYR A 149 8.40 -5.22 12.56
CA TYR A 149 8.42 -5.53 11.13
C TYR A 149 9.51 -6.53 10.77
N LYS A 150 10.58 -6.63 11.56
CA LYS A 150 11.64 -7.62 11.32
C LYS A 150 11.06 -9.03 11.39
N ASP A 151 11.27 -9.80 10.33
CA ASP A 151 10.75 -11.15 10.12
C ASP A 151 9.21 -11.25 10.06
N ALA A 152 8.50 -10.11 10.02
CA ALA A 152 7.06 -10.11 9.78
C ALA A 152 6.74 -10.61 8.36
N VAL A 153 5.72 -11.45 8.22
CA VAL A 153 5.20 -11.83 6.90
C VAL A 153 4.30 -10.70 6.40
N ALA A 154 4.71 -10.11 5.28
CA ALA A 154 3.97 -9.04 4.62
C ALA A 154 3.22 -9.57 3.39
N PHE A 155 2.06 -8.99 3.09
CA PHE A 155 1.40 -9.10 1.80
C PHE A 155 2.02 -8.10 0.82
N ILE A 156 2.46 -8.61 -0.33
CA ILE A 156 3.03 -7.85 -1.42
C ILE A 156 2.06 -7.94 -2.60
N MET A 157 1.70 -6.80 -3.15
CA MET A 157 0.74 -6.69 -4.22
C MET A 157 1.41 -6.27 -5.52
N GLY A 158 0.89 -6.77 -6.62
CA GLY A 158 1.35 -6.42 -7.95
C GLY A 158 0.36 -6.87 -9.01
N ARG A 159 0.74 -6.72 -10.25
CA ARG A 159 -0.08 -7.12 -11.40
C ARG A 159 -0.13 -8.63 -11.51
N SER A 160 -1.29 -9.14 -11.90
CA SER A 160 -1.49 -10.58 -12.03
C SER A 160 -0.81 -11.15 -13.27
N PRO A 161 -0.13 -12.32 -13.16
CA PRO A 161 0.34 -13.08 -14.31
C PRO A 161 -0.77 -13.55 -15.27
N THR A 162 -2.02 -13.59 -14.82
CA THR A 162 -3.16 -14.01 -15.65
C THR A 162 -3.66 -12.95 -16.62
N GLY A 163 -3.22 -11.69 -16.46
CA GLY A 163 -3.57 -10.59 -17.35
C GLY A 163 -5.05 -10.21 -17.30
N TRP A 164 -5.62 -10.06 -16.12
CA TRP A 164 -6.96 -9.50 -15.92
C TRP A 164 -7.11 -8.12 -16.58
N SER A 165 -8.34 -7.63 -16.70
CA SER A 165 -8.59 -6.26 -17.18
C SER A 165 -7.82 -5.27 -16.30
N THR A 166 -7.39 -4.14 -16.86
CA THR A 166 -6.44 -3.19 -16.26
C THR A 166 -6.82 -2.82 -14.81
N SER A 167 -8.09 -2.55 -14.54
CA SER A 167 -8.56 -2.17 -13.20
C SER A 167 -8.72 -3.36 -12.22
N GLN A 168 -8.66 -4.60 -12.72
CA GLN A 168 -8.77 -5.84 -11.94
C GLN A 168 -7.47 -6.64 -11.93
N ASP A 169 -6.39 -6.10 -12.49
CA ASP A 169 -5.10 -6.75 -12.63
C ASP A 169 -4.33 -6.70 -11.29
N MET A 170 -4.75 -7.56 -10.35
CA MET A 170 -4.18 -7.59 -8.99
C MET A 170 -3.95 -9.02 -8.51
N ALA A 171 -2.69 -9.34 -8.26
CA ALA A 171 -2.28 -10.53 -7.53
C ALA A 171 -1.62 -10.16 -6.20
N VAL A 172 -1.68 -11.07 -5.24
CA VAL A 172 -1.11 -10.93 -3.89
C VAL A 172 -0.28 -12.15 -3.58
N GLY A 173 0.96 -11.92 -3.18
CA GLY A 173 1.80 -12.92 -2.55
C GLY A 173 2.27 -12.47 -1.18
N CYS A 174 3.10 -13.28 -0.56
CA CYS A 174 3.67 -13.03 0.76
C CYS A 174 5.19 -12.94 0.67
N ASN A 175 5.81 -12.25 1.61
CA ASN A 175 7.24 -12.41 1.84
C ASN A 175 7.59 -11.96 3.26
N LYS A 176 8.75 -12.40 3.75
CA LYS A 176 9.26 -12.01 5.06
C LYS A 176 10.11 -10.75 4.94
N LEU A 177 9.85 -9.75 5.78
CA LEU A 177 10.63 -8.52 5.82
C LEU A 177 11.94 -8.78 6.57
N ASP A 178 13.01 -9.03 5.86
CA ASP A 178 14.29 -9.48 6.43
C ASP A 178 15.47 -8.56 6.12
N ARG A 179 15.28 -7.50 5.33
CA ARG A 179 16.30 -6.53 4.92
C ARG A 179 15.91 -5.10 5.29
N TRP A 180 16.94 -4.31 5.58
CA TRP A 180 16.87 -2.86 5.73
C TRP A 180 17.93 -2.22 4.84
N PHE A 181 17.54 -1.24 4.07
CA PHE A 181 18.42 -0.42 3.23
C PHE A 181 18.43 0.99 3.79
N ASP A 182 19.60 1.38 4.35
CA ASP A 182 19.82 2.70 4.91
C ASP A 182 20.23 3.66 3.80
N SER A 183 19.43 4.69 3.56
CA SER A 183 19.70 5.74 2.57
C SER A 183 20.07 5.21 1.17
N ILE A 184 19.33 4.22 0.68
CA ILE A 184 19.58 3.64 -0.66
C ILE A 184 19.17 4.62 -1.76
N THR A 185 19.98 4.70 -2.82
CA THR A 185 19.64 5.51 -4.01
C THR A 185 19.22 4.64 -5.17
N VAL A 186 17.99 4.82 -5.65
CA VAL A 186 17.44 4.12 -6.81
C VAL A 186 16.72 5.12 -7.71
N GLY A 187 17.04 5.13 -9.00
CA GLY A 187 16.40 6.01 -9.98
C GLY A 187 16.55 7.52 -9.67
N GLY A 188 17.63 7.92 -8.96
CA GLY A 188 17.84 9.31 -8.56
C GLY A 188 17.08 9.73 -7.29
N THR A 189 16.33 8.83 -6.66
CA THR A 189 15.70 9.02 -5.36
C THR A 189 16.56 8.34 -4.28
N THR A 190 16.79 9.03 -3.17
CA THR A 190 17.48 8.47 -1.98
C THR A 190 16.47 8.40 -0.84
N ASP A 191 16.29 7.21 -0.27
CA ASP A 191 15.32 6.94 0.78
C ASP A 191 15.75 5.74 1.63
N ASP A 192 15.14 5.58 2.81
CA ASP A 192 15.21 4.37 3.61
C ASP A 192 14.17 3.35 3.11
N ALA A 193 14.58 2.09 3.01
CA ALA A 193 13.69 1.06 2.51
C ALA A 193 13.72 -0.22 3.36
N MET A 194 12.57 -0.83 3.52
CA MET A 194 12.47 -2.24 3.91
C MET A 194 12.67 -3.13 2.70
N GLY A 195 13.14 -4.33 2.91
CA GLY A 195 13.29 -5.31 1.84
C GLY A 195 12.91 -6.71 2.26
N ALA A 196 12.69 -7.52 1.23
CA ALA A 196 12.41 -8.93 1.34
C ALA A 196 13.23 -9.69 0.28
N VAL A 197 13.95 -10.71 0.69
CA VAL A 197 14.64 -11.63 -0.22
C VAL A 197 13.59 -12.54 -0.87
N TYR A 198 13.74 -12.85 -2.14
CA TYR A 198 12.90 -13.81 -2.85
C TYR A 198 13.55 -15.19 -2.76
N ASP A 199 13.13 -15.95 -1.78
CA ASP A 199 13.71 -17.23 -1.41
C ASP A 199 13.04 -18.40 -2.15
N GLY A 200 13.70 -19.53 -2.20
CA GLY A 200 13.12 -20.78 -2.70
C GLY A 200 12.68 -21.70 -1.55
N PRO A 201 11.92 -22.76 -1.82
CA PRO A 201 11.36 -23.66 -0.78
C PRO A 201 12.38 -24.37 0.09
N SER A 202 13.65 -24.38 -0.31
CA SER A 202 14.74 -24.96 0.49
C SER A 202 15.34 -23.96 1.50
N ASP A 203 14.99 -22.66 1.40
CA ASP A 203 15.45 -21.64 2.32
C ASP A 203 14.60 -21.65 3.61
N PRO A 204 15.20 -21.51 4.80
CA PRO A 204 14.45 -21.48 6.05
C PRO A 204 13.58 -20.22 6.22
N ASN A 205 13.81 -19.19 5.43
CA ASN A 205 13.00 -17.97 5.43
C ASN A 205 11.82 -18.02 4.47
N PHE A 206 11.79 -19.02 3.57
CA PHE A 206 10.71 -19.18 2.60
C PHE A 206 9.33 -19.17 3.26
N VAL A 207 8.39 -18.47 2.64
CA VAL A 207 6.97 -18.45 2.98
C VAL A 207 6.12 -18.93 1.81
N SER A 208 4.97 -19.51 2.10
CA SER A 208 4.04 -19.93 1.03
C SER A 208 3.59 -18.74 0.19
N SER A 209 3.47 -18.90 -1.14
CA SER A 209 3.18 -17.84 -2.09
C SER A 209 4.19 -16.68 -2.03
N GLU A 210 5.47 -17.01 -1.84
CA GLU A 210 6.53 -16.02 -1.76
C GLU A 210 6.58 -15.17 -3.01
N ALA A 211 6.69 -13.84 -2.81
CA ALA A 211 6.53 -12.88 -3.88
C ALA A 211 7.71 -11.91 -4.00
N ARG A 212 7.97 -11.50 -5.24
CA ARG A 212 8.88 -10.42 -5.59
C ARG A 212 8.17 -9.46 -6.55
N VAL A 213 8.32 -8.15 -6.28
CA VAL A 213 7.80 -7.11 -7.18
C VAL A 213 8.51 -7.15 -8.53
N GLU A 214 7.79 -6.78 -9.57
CA GLU A 214 8.31 -6.67 -10.94
C GLU A 214 8.05 -5.26 -11.50
N SER A 215 8.56 -4.98 -12.70
CA SER A 215 8.33 -3.69 -13.35
C SER A 215 6.84 -3.48 -13.62
N GLY A 216 6.26 -2.39 -13.08
CA GLY A 216 4.82 -2.10 -13.15
C GLY A 216 4.05 -2.39 -11.86
N ASP A 217 4.68 -3.04 -10.86
CA ASP A 217 4.11 -3.21 -9.52
C ASP A 217 4.39 -2.02 -8.60
N SER A 218 5.21 -1.07 -9.06
CA SER A 218 5.56 0.15 -8.32
C SER A 218 4.32 0.93 -7.92
N GLY A 219 4.32 1.46 -6.70
CA GLY A 219 3.19 2.22 -6.15
C GLY A 219 2.14 1.38 -5.44
N ALA A 220 2.11 0.06 -5.60
CA ALA A 220 1.26 -0.80 -4.80
C ALA A 220 1.71 -0.84 -3.33
N GLY A 221 0.75 -0.95 -2.42
CA GLY A 221 1.02 -1.05 -0.99
C GLY A 221 1.60 -2.40 -0.59
N MET A 222 2.53 -2.38 0.38
CA MET A 222 3.00 -3.55 1.10
C MET A 222 2.44 -3.48 2.52
N PHE A 223 1.80 -4.58 2.97
CA PHE A 223 1.03 -4.59 4.21
C PHE A 223 1.49 -5.68 5.16
N VAL A 224 1.48 -5.36 6.46
CA VAL A 224 1.64 -6.33 7.53
C VAL A 224 0.30 -6.51 8.25
N PRO A 225 -0.16 -7.76 8.48
CA PRO A 225 -1.33 -8.02 9.30
C PRO A 225 -1.15 -7.46 10.71
N SER A 226 -2.17 -6.75 11.19
CA SER A 226 -2.19 -6.20 12.54
C SER A 226 -3.27 -6.83 13.39
N ALA A 227 -3.26 -6.55 14.69
CA ALA A 227 -4.25 -7.06 15.62
C ALA A 227 -5.69 -6.71 15.16
N GLY A 228 -6.63 -7.63 15.37
CA GLY A 228 -8.03 -7.45 14.99
C GLY A 228 -8.35 -7.72 13.53
N GLY A 229 -7.45 -8.40 12.78
CA GLY A 229 -7.70 -8.79 11.38
C GLY A 229 -7.63 -7.61 10.40
N LYS A 230 -6.90 -6.56 10.75
CA LYS A 230 -6.65 -5.41 9.89
C LYS A 230 -5.30 -5.53 9.17
N LEU A 231 -5.12 -4.71 8.15
CA LEU A 231 -3.86 -4.50 7.45
C LEU A 231 -3.29 -3.13 7.83
N THR A 232 -1.99 -3.09 8.14
CA THR A 232 -1.23 -1.85 8.28
C THR A 232 -0.36 -1.66 7.05
N LEU A 233 -0.47 -0.53 6.39
CA LEU A 233 0.41 -0.13 5.29
C LEU A 233 1.79 0.19 5.84
N VAL A 234 2.80 -0.58 5.46
CA VAL A 234 4.18 -0.43 5.99
C VAL A 234 5.11 0.15 4.95
N GLY A 235 4.89 -0.16 3.69
CA GLY A 235 5.71 0.34 2.59
C GLY A 235 4.97 0.44 1.28
N ILE A 236 5.60 1.11 0.32
CA ILE A 236 5.15 1.21 -1.07
C ILE A 236 6.19 0.53 -1.95
N ASN A 237 5.78 -0.32 -2.89
CA ASN A 237 6.66 -1.00 -3.83
C ASN A 237 7.51 0.02 -4.59
N TRP A 238 8.86 -0.15 -4.53
CA TRP A 238 9.79 0.81 -5.11
C TRP A 238 10.75 0.19 -6.11
N PHE A 239 11.52 -0.85 -5.72
CA PHE A 239 12.56 -1.41 -6.58
C PHE A 239 12.74 -2.91 -6.41
N GLN A 240 13.37 -3.50 -7.43
CA GLN A 240 13.96 -4.84 -7.36
C GLN A 240 15.46 -4.70 -7.09
N TYR A 241 16.04 -5.69 -6.43
CA TYR A 241 17.49 -5.77 -6.28
C TYR A 241 18.04 -7.16 -6.56
N THR A 242 19.30 -7.18 -6.93
CA THR A 242 20.12 -8.40 -7.01
C THR A 242 21.45 -8.13 -6.29
N ALA A 243 21.78 -8.99 -5.36
CA ALA A 243 23.00 -8.89 -4.54
C ALA A 243 23.70 -10.25 -4.48
N GLY A 244 24.68 -10.45 -5.36
CA GLY A 244 25.29 -11.77 -5.54
C GLY A 244 24.28 -12.77 -6.10
N SER A 245 23.95 -13.81 -5.33
CA SER A 245 22.92 -14.79 -5.67
C SER A 245 21.52 -14.44 -5.14
N GLU A 246 21.40 -13.45 -4.25
CA GLU A 246 20.12 -13.04 -3.69
C GLU A 246 19.41 -12.06 -4.64
N THR A 247 18.12 -12.26 -4.82
CA THR A 247 17.22 -11.32 -5.49
C THR A 247 16.08 -10.97 -4.55
N GLY A 248 15.49 -9.79 -4.70
CA GLY A 248 14.41 -9.40 -3.80
C GLY A 248 13.75 -8.09 -4.19
N SER A 249 12.94 -7.60 -3.28
CA SER A 249 12.15 -6.37 -3.41
C SER A 249 12.54 -5.36 -2.35
N GLY A 250 12.49 -4.07 -2.71
CA GLY A 250 12.63 -2.95 -1.79
C GLY A 250 11.36 -2.10 -1.80
N PHE A 251 10.98 -1.65 -0.61
CA PHE A 251 9.75 -0.90 -0.33
C PHE A 251 10.13 0.41 0.36
N SER A 252 9.69 1.56 -0.20
CA SER A 252 9.84 2.85 0.48
C SER A 252 9.08 2.81 1.80
N TYR A 253 9.78 2.98 2.92
CA TYR A 253 9.20 2.81 4.25
C TYR A 253 8.34 4.01 4.62
N VAL A 254 7.08 3.78 4.95
CA VAL A 254 6.10 4.85 5.19
C VAL A 254 6.32 5.52 6.55
N GLY A 255 6.77 4.78 7.57
CA GLY A 255 6.82 5.26 8.96
C GLY A 255 7.74 6.46 9.19
N ASN A 256 8.82 6.60 8.41
CA ASN A 256 9.74 7.74 8.52
C ASN A 256 9.13 9.07 8.04
N TYR A 257 7.94 9.02 7.45
CA TYR A 257 7.23 10.17 6.87
C TYR A 257 5.88 10.45 7.53
N ASP A 258 5.61 9.84 8.70
CA ASP A 258 4.33 9.96 9.40
C ASP A 258 3.94 11.43 9.66
N GLY A 259 4.88 12.26 10.06
CA GLY A 259 4.65 13.69 10.32
C GLY A 259 4.21 14.45 9.08
N GLN A 260 4.81 14.19 7.89
CA GLN A 260 4.40 14.81 6.62
C GLN A 260 3.04 14.26 6.16
N ILE A 261 2.81 12.96 6.31
CA ILE A 261 1.54 12.32 5.97
C ILE A 261 0.42 12.86 6.87
N GLN A 262 0.62 12.97 8.19
CA GLN A 262 -0.35 13.56 9.09
C GLN A 262 -0.64 15.03 8.78
N SER A 263 0.38 15.80 8.42
CA SER A 263 0.21 17.19 8.01
C SER A 263 -0.67 17.31 6.76
N PHE A 264 -0.48 16.40 5.78
CA PHE A 264 -1.30 16.35 4.58
C PHE A 264 -2.74 15.89 4.91
N LEU A 265 -2.90 14.87 5.76
CA LEU A 265 -4.21 14.41 6.23
C LEU A 265 -4.99 15.53 6.91
N ASN A 266 -4.35 16.29 7.80
CA ASN A 266 -4.97 17.43 8.48
C ASN A 266 -5.42 18.54 7.53
N ALA A 267 -4.70 18.73 6.41
CA ALA A 267 -5.02 19.75 5.42
C ALA A 267 -6.13 19.33 4.45
N TYR A 268 -6.21 18.05 4.09
CA TYR A 268 -7.00 17.60 2.94
C TYR A 268 -7.95 16.43 3.22
N SER A 269 -7.80 15.71 4.33
CA SER A 269 -8.72 14.61 4.64
C SER A 269 -10.13 15.13 4.95
N VAL A 270 -11.12 14.54 4.33
CA VAL A 270 -12.52 14.79 4.69
C VAL A 270 -12.81 14.06 6.00
N PRO A 271 -13.29 14.74 7.05
CA PRO A 271 -13.65 14.08 8.28
C PRO A 271 -14.73 13.03 8.04
N GLU A 272 -14.62 11.89 8.71
CA GLU A 272 -15.74 10.93 8.74
C GLU A 272 -17.03 11.63 9.21
N PRO A 273 -18.20 11.29 8.61
CA PRO A 273 -19.47 11.76 9.11
C PRO A 273 -19.60 11.32 10.57
N SER A 274 -19.33 12.22 11.51
CA SER A 274 -19.43 11.88 12.93
C SER A 274 -20.88 11.48 13.23
N VAL A 275 -21.08 10.35 13.91
CA VAL A 275 -22.37 9.90 14.41
C VAL A 275 -23.07 11.02 15.22
N PHE A 276 -22.29 11.89 15.86
CA PHE A 276 -22.74 13.09 16.58
C PHE A 276 -23.37 14.14 15.65
N GLY A 277 -22.89 14.34 14.42
CA GLY A 277 -23.51 15.25 13.44
C GLY A 277 -24.89 14.77 13.02
N THR A 278 -25.06 13.45 12.85
CA THR A 278 -26.37 12.84 12.51
C THR A 278 -27.36 12.95 13.68
N VAL A 279 -26.91 12.73 14.93
CA VAL A 279 -27.75 12.86 16.12
C VAL A 279 -28.13 14.33 16.35
N ALA A 280 -27.21 15.27 16.21
CA ALA A 280 -27.51 16.71 16.32
C ALA A 280 -28.49 17.18 15.25
N GLY A 281 -28.38 16.69 14.03
CA GLY A 281 -29.32 16.96 12.94
C GLY A 281 -30.72 16.42 13.22
N LEU A 282 -30.86 15.21 13.75
CA LEU A 282 -32.13 14.60 14.13
C LEU A 282 -32.78 15.31 15.32
N VAL A 283 -32.00 15.73 16.32
CA VAL A 283 -32.50 16.51 17.47
C VAL A 283 -32.99 17.88 17.02
N ALA A 284 -32.27 18.57 16.12
CA ALA A 284 -32.67 19.86 15.58
C ALA A 284 -33.98 19.76 14.76
N LEU A 285 -34.12 18.71 13.94
CA LEU A 285 -35.35 18.44 13.20
C LEU A 285 -36.51 18.10 14.15
N GLY A 286 -36.32 17.27 15.16
CA GLY A 286 -37.32 16.95 16.17
C GLY A 286 -37.80 18.19 16.92
N TRP A 287 -36.92 19.13 17.24
CA TRP A 287 -37.25 20.39 17.93
C TRP A 287 -38.00 21.37 16.99
N GLY A 288 -37.67 21.39 15.70
CA GLY A 288 -38.39 22.17 14.69
C GLY A 288 -39.84 21.70 14.51
N PHE A 289 -40.05 20.38 14.50
CA PHE A 289 -41.39 19.80 14.37
C PHE A 289 -42.24 20.05 15.62
N SER A 290 -41.70 19.91 16.84
CA SER A 290 -42.42 20.14 18.09
C SER A 290 -42.83 21.60 18.26
N ARG A 291 -42.07 22.58 17.77
CA ARG A 291 -42.47 24.02 17.78
C ARG A 291 -43.57 24.34 16.77
N ARG A 292 -43.61 23.66 15.61
CA ARG A 292 -44.73 23.86 14.63
C ARG A 292 -46.03 23.34 15.17
N LEU A 293 -46.07 22.20 15.84
CA LEU A 293 -47.29 21.63 16.41
C LEU A 293 -47.89 22.49 17.54
N ARG A 294 -47.07 23.17 18.33
CA ARG A 294 -47.56 24.10 19.38
C ARG A 294 -48.14 25.42 18.85
N LYS A 295 -47.81 25.84 17.61
CA LYS A 295 -48.36 27.05 16.99
C LYS A 295 -49.70 26.83 16.26
N SER A 296 -50.10 25.59 15.99
CA SER A 296 -51.36 25.27 15.31
C SER A 296 -52.54 24.96 16.26
N SER A 297 -52.30 24.99 17.59
CA SER A 297 -53.32 24.71 18.63
C SER A 297 -53.62 25.92 19.52
N GLY A 298 -53.37 27.14 19.02
CA GLY A 298 -53.72 28.40 19.68
C GLY A 298 -54.69 29.24 18.81
#